data_3d02f5272476f6ee084abb079a16ade5
#
_entry.id   3d02f5272476f6ee084abb079a16ade5
#
_cell.length_a   1.000
_cell.length_b   1.000
_cell.length_c   1.000
_cell.angle_alpha   90.00
_cell.angle_beta   90.00
_cell.angle_gamma   90.00
#
_symmetry.space_group_name_H-M   'P 1'
#
loop_
_entity.id
_entity.type
_entity.pdbx_description
1 polymer ?
#
loop_
_entity_poly.entity_id
_entity_poly.type
_entity_poly.pdbx_seq_one_letter_code
_entity_poly.pdbx_strand_id
1 'polypeptide(L)'
;TIVFIAVRCGMIPDSVWGTGRHAAENIAFMHALEDVSLSVPQWLLVALPVIAAVCALRLVVKHADTRSLLYGIAGCMLCLFVALDGVYQPTVLAVKSDKNLADRVNTYIPEGTVYSYSDMSFYCANYYLNDRMRHIEKEKPAGEGYLLVPERLEEEMLEELGKAYQLEKVFRTERRSCDIRDEICLYKFRKMETGN
;
A
#
# COMPACT_ATOMS: atom_id res chain seq x y z
N THR A 1 18.77 -0.27 7.65
CA THR A 1 18.62 -1.58 8.36
C THR A 1 18.27 -1.37 9.84
N ILE A 2 19.10 -0.67 10.63
CA ILE A 2 18.86 -0.49 12.09
C ILE A 2 17.51 0.19 12.32
N VAL A 3 17.20 1.28 11.63
CA VAL A 3 15.91 1.98 11.75
C VAL A 3 14.76 1.04 11.39
N PHE A 4 14.87 0.26 10.32
CA PHE A 4 13.84 -0.70 9.92
C PHE A 4 13.61 -1.77 11.01
N ILE A 5 14.69 -2.30 11.60
CA ILE A 5 14.59 -3.26 12.71
C ILE A 5 13.94 -2.59 13.93
N ALA A 6 14.34 -1.35 14.27
CA ALA A 6 13.78 -0.61 15.39
C ALA A 6 12.27 -0.38 15.23
N VAL A 7 11.83 -0.02 14.01
CA VAL A 7 10.40 0.08 13.66
C VAL A 7 9.70 -1.27 13.89
N ARG A 8 10.24 -2.33 13.30
CA ARG A 8 9.65 -3.67 13.38
C ARG A 8 9.55 -4.25 14.80
N CYS A 9 10.41 -3.78 15.69
CA CYS A 9 10.41 -4.17 17.11
C CYS A 9 9.59 -3.23 17.99
N GLY A 10 8.87 -2.25 17.43
CA GLY A 10 8.12 -1.26 18.20
C GLY A 10 8.99 -0.38 19.10
N MET A 11 10.28 -0.21 18.72
CA MET A 11 11.23 0.57 19.51
C MET A 11 11.16 2.08 19.27
N ILE A 12 10.42 2.51 18.25
CA ILE A 12 10.24 3.92 17.92
C ILE A 12 8.89 4.38 18.46
N PRO A 13 8.86 5.22 19.51
CA PRO A 13 7.60 5.68 20.08
C PRO A 13 6.91 6.68 19.14
N ASP A 14 5.58 6.70 19.16
CA ASP A 14 4.74 7.59 18.34
C ASP A 14 5.08 9.09 18.53
N SER A 15 5.55 9.46 19.72
CA SER A 15 5.97 10.83 20.06
C SER A 15 7.10 11.38 19.17
N VAL A 16 7.88 10.52 18.50
CA VAL A 16 8.93 10.93 17.55
C VAL A 16 8.33 11.68 16.35
N TRP A 17 7.09 11.37 15.99
CA TRP A 17 6.41 11.98 14.83
C TRP A 17 5.75 13.32 15.14
N GLY A 18 5.79 13.77 16.40
CA GLY A 18 5.26 15.05 16.83
C GLY A 18 3.73 15.16 16.70
N THR A 19 3.25 16.42 16.59
CA THR A 19 1.81 16.75 16.47
C THR A 19 1.48 17.44 15.15
N GLY A 20 2.36 17.35 14.17
CA GLY A 20 2.19 18.00 12.87
C GLY A 20 1.07 17.37 12.02
N ARG A 21 0.66 18.08 10.95
CA ARG A 21 -0.42 17.69 10.03
C ARG A 21 -0.31 16.22 9.53
N HIS A 22 0.92 15.71 9.38
CA HIS A 22 1.17 14.36 8.88
C HIS A 22 1.53 13.35 9.97
N ALA A 23 1.48 13.74 11.25
CA ALA A 23 1.85 12.86 12.36
C ALA A 23 0.98 11.60 12.39
N ALA A 24 -0.34 11.75 12.28
CA ALA A 24 -1.28 10.62 12.27
C ALA A 24 -1.03 9.66 11.10
N GLU A 25 -0.74 10.16 9.91
CA GLU A 25 -0.41 9.33 8.73
C GLU A 25 0.90 8.58 8.92
N ASN A 26 1.92 9.24 9.49
CA ASN A 26 3.22 8.62 9.76
C ASN A 26 3.10 7.53 10.84
N ILE A 27 2.33 7.78 11.90
CA ILE A 27 2.07 6.79 12.96
C ILE A 27 1.32 5.59 12.38
N ALA A 28 0.25 5.81 11.64
CA ALA A 28 -0.50 4.73 10.99
C ALA A 28 0.38 3.91 10.02
N PHE A 29 1.26 4.57 9.27
CA PHE A 29 2.22 3.90 8.40
C PHE A 29 3.24 3.06 9.20
N MET A 30 3.72 3.57 10.34
CA MET A 30 4.65 2.85 11.20
C MET A 30 4.01 1.57 11.78
N HIS A 31 2.80 1.68 12.35
CA HIS A 31 2.08 0.51 12.85
C HIS A 31 1.79 -0.49 11.74
N ALA A 32 1.44 -0.01 10.55
CA ALA A 32 1.26 -0.88 9.39
C ALA A 32 2.55 -1.60 8.96
N LEU A 33 3.73 -0.97 9.12
CA LEU A 33 5.01 -1.64 8.90
C LEU A 33 5.33 -2.68 9.98
N GLU A 34 4.92 -2.44 11.22
CA GLU A 34 5.06 -3.39 12.35
C GLU A 34 4.26 -4.67 12.10
N ASP A 35 3.08 -4.57 11.50
CA ASP A 35 2.17 -5.68 11.23
C ASP A 35 2.56 -6.55 10.03
N VAL A 36 3.43 -6.07 9.13
CA VAL A 36 3.83 -6.84 7.94
C VAL A 36 4.59 -8.09 8.36
N SER A 37 4.10 -9.27 8.01
CA SER A 37 4.82 -10.53 8.22
C SER A 37 6.00 -10.67 7.26
N LEU A 38 7.20 -10.91 7.80
CA LEU A 38 8.39 -11.22 7.01
C LEU A 38 8.70 -12.71 7.08
N SER A 39 8.98 -13.32 5.95
CA SER A 39 9.45 -14.69 5.85
C SER A 39 10.89 -14.83 6.37
N VAL A 40 11.31 -16.06 6.70
CA VAL A 40 12.69 -16.34 7.14
C VAL A 40 13.75 -15.83 6.14
N PRO A 41 13.63 -16.04 4.80
CA PRO A 41 14.57 -15.47 3.84
C PRO A 41 14.64 -13.94 3.89
N GLN A 42 13.52 -13.25 4.10
CA GLN A 42 13.50 -11.79 4.22
C GLN A 42 14.23 -11.31 5.47
N TRP A 43 14.09 -12.00 6.60
CA TRP A 43 14.86 -11.69 7.81
C TRP A 43 16.37 -11.88 7.61
N LEU A 44 16.78 -12.91 6.85
CA LEU A 44 18.19 -13.10 6.47
C LEU A 44 18.69 -11.92 5.61
N LEU A 45 17.89 -11.45 4.66
CA LEU A 45 18.23 -10.26 3.85
C LEU A 45 18.32 -8.98 4.71
N VAL A 46 17.47 -8.81 5.72
CA VAL A 46 17.57 -7.69 6.68
C VAL A 46 18.86 -7.74 7.49
N ALA A 47 19.30 -8.93 7.89
CA ALA A 47 20.53 -9.11 8.66
C ALA A 47 21.81 -8.91 7.79
N LEU A 48 21.72 -9.16 6.48
CA LEU A 48 22.86 -9.20 5.57
C LEU A 48 23.72 -7.92 5.59
N PRO A 49 23.20 -6.69 5.53
CA PRO A 49 24.01 -5.47 5.59
C PRO A 49 24.76 -5.31 6.92
N VAL A 50 24.17 -5.76 8.03
CA VAL A 50 24.81 -5.70 9.34
C VAL A 50 25.99 -6.67 9.38
N ILE A 51 25.79 -7.90 8.92
CA ILE A 51 26.85 -8.92 8.83
C ILE A 51 27.97 -8.42 7.92
N ALA A 52 27.64 -7.86 6.75
CA ALA A 52 28.60 -7.31 5.82
C ALA A 52 29.43 -6.16 6.45
N ALA A 53 28.78 -5.27 7.21
CA ALA A 53 29.46 -4.17 7.90
C ALA A 53 30.44 -4.69 8.97
N VAL A 54 30.06 -5.70 9.75
CA VAL A 54 30.93 -6.33 10.75
C VAL A 54 32.12 -7.02 10.06
N CYS A 55 31.88 -7.74 8.96
CA CYS A 55 32.95 -8.39 8.20
C CYS A 55 33.90 -7.35 7.57
N ALA A 56 33.38 -6.27 6.97
CA ALA A 56 34.16 -5.20 6.41
C ALA A 56 35.04 -4.51 7.47
N LEU A 57 34.47 -4.20 8.63
CA LEU A 57 35.22 -3.63 9.75
C LEU A 57 36.38 -4.53 10.19
N ARG A 58 36.13 -5.83 10.33
CA ARG A 58 37.18 -6.82 10.67
C ARG A 58 38.26 -6.89 9.63
N LEU A 59 37.90 -6.85 8.33
CA LEU A 59 38.89 -6.85 7.23
C LEU A 59 39.77 -5.60 7.29
N VAL A 60 39.18 -4.42 7.44
CA VAL A 60 39.93 -3.16 7.51
C VAL A 60 40.85 -3.12 8.72
N VAL A 61 40.37 -3.54 9.90
CA VAL A 61 41.21 -3.60 11.12
C VAL A 61 42.37 -4.58 10.98
N LYS A 62 42.15 -5.72 10.29
CA LYS A 62 43.15 -6.76 10.15
C LYS A 62 44.22 -6.41 9.10
N HIS A 63 43.82 -5.81 7.99
CA HIS A 63 44.72 -5.57 6.84
C HIS A 63 45.16 -4.12 6.69
N ALA A 64 44.40 -3.15 7.20
CA ALA A 64 44.70 -1.71 7.22
C ALA A 64 45.17 -1.14 5.85
N ASP A 65 44.68 -1.70 4.75
CA ASP A 65 45.02 -1.28 3.40
C ASP A 65 43.81 -0.69 2.65
N THR A 66 44.10 0.13 1.63
CA THR A 66 43.06 0.80 0.83
C THR A 66 42.19 -0.18 0.06
N ARG A 67 42.74 -1.34 -0.36
CA ARG A 67 41.96 -2.33 -1.12
C ARG A 67 40.90 -3.01 -0.24
N SER A 68 41.31 -3.41 0.98
CA SER A 68 40.37 -3.99 1.97
C SER A 68 39.25 -3.01 2.33
N LEU A 69 39.54 -1.72 2.44
CA LEU A 69 38.54 -0.68 2.66
C LEU A 69 37.57 -0.59 1.46
N LEU A 70 38.07 -0.53 0.24
CA LEU A 70 37.23 -0.46 -0.98
C LEU A 70 36.36 -1.69 -1.15
N TYR A 71 36.88 -2.90 -0.95
CA TYR A 71 36.10 -4.12 -1.00
C TYR A 71 35.06 -4.20 0.12
N GLY A 72 35.41 -3.73 1.31
CA GLY A 72 34.48 -3.65 2.43
C GLY A 72 33.29 -2.72 2.13
N ILE A 73 33.56 -1.53 1.61
CA ILE A 73 32.51 -0.56 1.21
C ILE A 73 31.65 -1.14 0.09
N ALA A 74 32.26 -1.67 -0.98
CA ALA A 74 31.54 -2.25 -2.10
C ALA A 74 30.64 -3.42 -1.67
N GLY A 75 31.16 -4.30 -0.81
CA GLY A 75 30.39 -5.41 -0.24
C GLY A 75 29.19 -4.94 0.61
N CYS A 76 29.40 -3.95 1.48
CA CYS A 76 28.32 -3.36 2.27
C CYS A 76 27.24 -2.72 1.40
N MET A 77 27.63 -1.97 0.37
CA MET A 77 26.69 -1.34 -0.58
C MET A 77 25.88 -2.38 -1.33
N LEU A 78 26.53 -3.44 -1.85
CA LEU A 78 25.84 -4.53 -2.53
C LEU A 78 24.82 -5.21 -1.62
N CYS A 79 25.21 -5.56 -0.39
CA CYS A 79 24.31 -6.17 0.59
C CYS A 79 23.14 -5.25 0.96
N LEU A 80 23.40 -3.93 1.05
CA LEU A 80 22.36 -2.95 1.30
C LEU A 80 21.36 -2.87 0.14
N PHE A 81 21.84 -2.83 -1.12
CA PHE A 81 20.96 -2.84 -2.29
C PHE A 81 20.09 -4.10 -2.36
N VAL A 82 20.69 -5.28 -2.13
CA VAL A 82 19.94 -6.54 -2.10
C VAL A 82 18.86 -6.53 -1.02
N ALA A 83 19.15 -6.02 0.18
CA ALA A 83 18.18 -5.87 1.25
C ALA A 83 17.09 -4.84 0.91
N LEU A 84 17.48 -3.74 0.24
CA LEU A 84 16.57 -2.67 -0.19
C LEU A 84 15.54 -3.21 -1.18
N ASP A 85 15.99 -3.88 -2.23
CA ASP A 85 15.12 -4.41 -3.28
C ASP A 85 14.34 -5.65 -2.83
N GLY A 86 14.97 -6.52 -2.04
CA GLY A 86 14.36 -7.78 -1.60
C GLY A 86 13.37 -7.65 -0.43
N VAL A 87 13.51 -6.61 0.40
CA VAL A 87 12.69 -6.47 1.63
C VAL A 87 12.14 -5.07 1.81
N TYR A 88 13.00 -4.03 1.85
CA TYR A 88 12.55 -2.71 2.31
C TYR A 88 11.55 -2.07 1.34
N GLN A 89 11.87 -2.03 0.05
CA GLN A 89 10.96 -1.47 -0.95
C GLN A 89 9.64 -2.26 -1.06
N PRO A 90 9.64 -3.60 -1.22
CA PRO A 90 8.40 -4.36 -1.26
C PRO A 90 7.54 -4.17 -0.03
N THR A 91 8.15 -4.14 1.17
CA THR A 91 7.43 -3.94 2.44
C THR A 91 6.78 -2.54 2.50
N VAL A 92 7.54 -1.50 2.15
CA VAL A 92 7.02 -0.12 2.12
C VAL A 92 5.92 0.03 1.07
N LEU A 93 6.10 -0.53 -0.12
CA LEU A 93 5.10 -0.48 -1.18
C LEU A 93 3.83 -1.25 -0.82
N ALA A 94 3.95 -2.41 -0.16
CA ALA A 94 2.80 -3.18 0.31
C ALA A 94 1.92 -2.38 1.30
N VAL A 95 2.54 -1.50 2.11
CA VAL A 95 1.81 -0.66 3.06
C VAL A 95 1.30 0.64 2.43
N LYS A 96 2.09 1.27 1.56
CA LYS A 96 1.76 2.58 0.96
C LYS A 96 0.92 2.52 -0.30
N SER A 97 0.86 1.38 -0.99
CA SER A 97 0.09 1.27 -2.23
C SER A 97 -1.34 0.80 -1.98
N ASP A 98 -2.21 1.04 -2.96
CA ASP A 98 -3.59 0.54 -2.98
C ASP A 98 -3.69 -0.94 -3.41
N LYS A 99 -2.57 -1.68 -3.34
CA LYS A 99 -2.57 -3.12 -3.67
C LYS A 99 -3.55 -3.89 -2.79
N ASN A 100 -3.57 -3.62 -1.48
CA ASN A 100 -4.49 -4.28 -0.55
C ASN A 100 -5.96 -3.97 -0.88
N LEU A 101 -6.27 -2.74 -1.32
CA LEU A 101 -7.60 -2.38 -1.81
C LEU A 101 -7.94 -3.20 -3.07
N ALA A 102 -7.03 -3.24 -4.05
CA ALA A 102 -7.24 -3.99 -5.29
C ALA A 102 -7.36 -5.50 -5.05
N ASP A 103 -6.52 -6.08 -4.20
CA ASP A 103 -6.59 -7.51 -3.82
C ASP A 103 -7.94 -7.82 -3.17
N ARG A 104 -8.43 -6.95 -2.27
CA ARG A 104 -9.74 -7.10 -1.64
C ARG A 104 -10.89 -6.96 -2.64
N VAL A 105 -10.82 -6.01 -3.56
CA VAL A 105 -11.79 -5.86 -4.67
C VAL A 105 -11.80 -7.13 -5.53
N ASN A 106 -10.63 -7.68 -5.87
CA ASN A 106 -10.52 -8.90 -6.66
C ASN A 106 -11.14 -10.14 -5.99
N THR A 107 -11.30 -10.18 -4.66
CA THR A 107 -12.03 -11.27 -3.98
C THR A 107 -13.52 -11.24 -4.30
N TYR A 108 -14.09 -10.08 -4.60
CA TYR A 108 -15.51 -9.92 -4.98
C TYR A 108 -15.71 -9.93 -6.49
N ILE A 109 -14.71 -9.42 -7.23
CA ILE A 109 -14.77 -9.26 -8.69
C ILE A 109 -13.45 -9.73 -9.30
N PRO A 110 -13.21 -11.04 -9.41
CA PRO A 110 -11.96 -11.56 -10.00
C PRO A 110 -11.79 -11.14 -11.45
N GLU A 111 -12.90 -11.00 -12.19
CA GLU A 111 -12.93 -10.58 -13.59
C GLU A 111 -14.06 -9.59 -13.86
N GLY A 112 -13.94 -8.79 -14.92
CA GLY A 112 -14.96 -7.79 -15.32
C GLY A 112 -14.63 -6.37 -14.89
N THR A 113 -15.57 -5.45 -15.12
CA THR A 113 -15.39 -4.02 -14.90
C THR A 113 -15.68 -3.64 -13.46
N VAL A 114 -14.78 -2.84 -12.88
CA VAL A 114 -14.96 -2.15 -11.61
C VAL A 114 -15.30 -0.70 -11.91
N TYR A 115 -16.30 -0.14 -11.27
CA TYR A 115 -16.67 1.25 -11.49
C TYR A 115 -16.13 2.15 -10.39
N SER A 116 -15.84 3.41 -10.72
CA SER A 116 -15.52 4.48 -9.77
C SER A 116 -16.58 5.57 -9.86
N TYR A 117 -16.87 6.21 -8.72
CA TYR A 117 -17.72 7.39 -8.66
C TYR A 117 -16.86 8.64 -8.81
N SER A 118 -17.35 9.62 -9.55
CA SER A 118 -16.64 10.86 -9.89
C SER A 118 -15.39 10.64 -10.75
N ASP A 119 -14.86 11.72 -11.32
CA ASP A 119 -13.61 11.72 -12.13
C ASP A 119 -12.34 11.48 -11.30
N MET A 120 -12.47 10.92 -10.11
CA MET A 120 -11.33 10.61 -9.27
C MET A 120 -10.51 9.46 -9.86
N SER A 121 -9.24 9.74 -10.02
CA SER A 121 -8.30 8.82 -10.62
C SER A 121 -7.71 7.89 -9.55
N PHE A 122 -8.17 6.67 -9.50
CA PHE A 122 -7.61 5.58 -8.70
C PHE A 122 -6.44 4.93 -9.46
N TYR A 123 -5.39 5.68 -9.79
CA TYR A 123 -4.29 5.18 -10.64
C TYR A 123 -3.64 3.94 -10.06
N CYS A 124 -3.28 3.98 -8.77
CA CYS A 124 -2.60 2.88 -8.11
C CYS A 124 -3.52 1.64 -8.01
N ALA A 125 -4.76 1.81 -7.56
CA ALA A 125 -5.71 0.71 -7.49
C ALA A 125 -6.02 0.16 -8.88
N ASN A 126 -6.22 1.02 -9.89
CA ASN A 126 -6.51 0.61 -11.26
C ASN A 126 -5.35 -0.18 -11.90
N TYR A 127 -4.10 0.20 -11.63
CA TYR A 127 -2.93 -0.56 -12.05
C TYR A 127 -2.98 -2.02 -11.53
N TYR A 128 -3.27 -2.22 -10.23
CA TYR A 128 -3.40 -3.57 -9.65
C TYR A 128 -4.69 -4.30 -10.06
N LEU A 129 -5.68 -3.57 -10.58
CA LEU A 129 -6.89 -4.12 -11.18
C LEU A 129 -6.76 -4.35 -12.70
N ASN A 130 -5.53 -4.28 -13.26
CA ASN A 130 -5.26 -4.48 -14.69
C ASN A 130 -6.09 -3.55 -15.59
N ASP A 131 -6.18 -2.27 -15.23
CA ASP A 131 -6.90 -1.22 -15.97
C ASP A 131 -8.39 -1.52 -16.25
N ARG A 132 -9.04 -2.27 -15.35
CA ARG A 132 -10.47 -2.63 -15.45
C ARG A 132 -11.42 -1.57 -14.91
N MET A 133 -10.91 -0.48 -14.35
CA MET A 133 -11.75 0.55 -13.74
C MET A 133 -12.36 1.46 -14.81
N ARG A 134 -13.64 1.81 -14.62
CA ARG A 134 -14.41 2.72 -15.47
C ARG A 134 -15.24 3.68 -14.62
N HIS A 135 -15.62 4.83 -15.17
CA HIS A 135 -16.47 5.81 -14.49
C HIS A 135 -17.95 5.47 -14.66
N ILE A 136 -18.66 5.31 -13.56
CA ILE A 136 -20.09 4.92 -13.61
C ILE A 136 -20.96 5.95 -14.30
N GLU A 137 -20.66 7.24 -14.14
CA GLU A 137 -21.41 8.35 -14.74
C GLU A 137 -21.27 8.39 -16.26
N LYS A 138 -20.12 7.96 -16.79
CA LYS A 138 -19.84 7.91 -18.23
C LYS A 138 -20.43 6.67 -18.87
N GLU A 139 -20.24 5.51 -18.26
CA GLU A 139 -20.65 4.20 -18.80
C GLU A 139 -22.13 3.89 -18.57
N LYS A 140 -22.74 4.40 -17.49
CA LYS A 140 -24.13 4.19 -17.11
C LYS A 140 -24.58 2.74 -17.27
N PRO A 141 -23.95 1.78 -16.59
CA PRO A 141 -24.18 0.35 -16.79
C PRO A 141 -25.66 -0.02 -16.62
N ALA A 142 -26.14 -0.90 -17.51
CA ALA A 142 -27.56 -1.30 -17.53
C ALA A 142 -27.90 -2.46 -16.55
N GLY A 143 -26.88 -3.11 -15.99
CA GLY A 143 -27.02 -4.30 -15.16
C GLY A 143 -26.60 -4.07 -13.70
N GLU A 144 -25.96 -5.08 -13.15
CA GLU A 144 -25.34 -5.05 -11.83
C GLU A 144 -23.82 -4.93 -11.94
N GLY A 145 -23.17 -4.45 -10.89
CA GLY A 145 -21.73 -4.32 -10.82
C GLY A 145 -21.26 -3.84 -9.45
N TYR A 146 -20.02 -3.38 -9.42
CA TYR A 146 -19.41 -2.90 -8.18
C TYR A 146 -18.78 -1.53 -8.40
N LEU A 147 -18.91 -0.68 -7.38
CA LEU A 147 -18.57 0.73 -7.43
C LEU A 147 -17.66 1.10 -6.24
N LEU A 148 -16.51 1.69 -6.55
CA LEU A 148 -15.61 2.28 -5.57
C LEU A 148 -15.96 3.76 -5.36
N VAL A 149 -16.12 4.14 -4.09
CA VAL A 149 -16.53 5.48 -3.69
C VAL A 149 -15.64 5.95 -2.53
N PRO A 150 -15.02 7.15 -2.61
CA PRO A 150 -14.41 7.77 -1.44
C PRO A 150 -15.47 8.06 -0.37
N GLU A 151 -15.13 7.82 0.91
CA GLU A 151 -16.08 8.02 2.01
C GLU A 151 -16.71 9.41 2.03
N ARG A 152 -15.90 10.44 1.78
CA ARG A 152 -16.39 11.85 1.73
C ARG A 152 -17.43 12.12 0.64
N LEU A 153 -17.55 11.26 -0.37
CA LEU A 153 -18.53 11.38 -1.46
C LEU A 153 -19.67 10.36 -1.33
N GLU A 154 -19.72 9.62 -0.24
CA GLU A 154 -20.70 8.55 -0.04
C GLU A 154 -22.14 9.09 -0.05
N GLU A 155 -22.39 10.19 0.69
CA GLU A 155 -23.72 10.80 0.75
C GLU A 155 -24.16 11.34 -0.61
N GLU A 156 -23.29 12.07 -1.31
CA GLU A 156 -23.55 12.63 -2.63
C GLU A 156 -23.86 11.51 -3.65
N MET A 157 -23.06 10.45 -3.64
CA MET A 157 -23.27 9.28 -4.50
C MET A 157 -24.62 8.60 -4.23
N LEU A 158 -24.99 8.44 -2.96
CA LEU A 158 -26.28 7.83 -2.58
C LEU A 158 -27.47 8.68 -3.05
N GLU A 159 -27.39 10.01 -2.96
CA GLU A 159 -28.42 10.92 -3.43
C GLU A 159 -28.55 10.91 -4.98
N GLU A 160 -27.43 10.85 -5.69
CA GLU A 160 -27.41 10.90 -7.16
C GLU A 160 -27.77 9.54 -7.77
N LEU A 161 -26.99 8.50 -7.43
CA LEU A 161 -27.14 7.18 -8.05
C LEU A 161 -28.28 6.37 -7.45
N GLY A 162 -28.68 6.63 -6.19
CA GLY A 162 -29.81 5.95 -5.54
C GLY A 162 -31.16 6.14 -6.24
N LYS A 163 -31.28 7.12 -7.15
CA LYS A 163 -32.44 7.32 -8.00
C LYS A 163 -32.53 6.32 -9.17
N ALA A 164 -31.40 5.78 -9.58
CA ALA A 164 -31.30 4.90 -10.76
C ALA A 164 -30.83 3.48 -10.42
N TYR A 165 -30.16 3.32 -9.28
CA TYR A 165 -29.55 2.07 -8.86
C TYR A 165 -29.90 1.74 -7.42
N GLN A 166 -30.17 0.46 -7.15
CA GLN A 166 -30.15 -0.09 -5.80
C GLN A 166 -28.70 -0.28 -5.39
N LEU A 167 -28.30 0.27 -4.24
CA LEU A 167 -26.91 0.31 -3.75
C LEU A 167 -26.81 -0.46 -2.43
N GLU A 168 -25.84 -1.35 -2.34
CA GLU A 168 -25.55 -2.14 -1.13
C GLU A 168 -24.07 -2.01 -0.78
N LYS A 169 -23.77 -1.52 0.43
CA LYS A 169 -22.40 -1.39 0.91
C LYS A 169 -21.82 -2.76 1.24
N VAL A 170 -20.72 -3.13 0.58
CA VAL A 170 -20.03 -4.41 0.74
C VAL A 170 -18.96 -4.32 1.81
N PHE A 171 -18.07 -3.33 1.70
CA PHE A 171 -17.06 -3.05 2.71
C PHE A 171 -16.60 -1.58 2.67
N ARG A 172 -15.90 -1.18 3.72
CA ARG A 172 -15.09 0.03 3.81
C ARG A 172 -13.64 -0.35 4.10
N THR A 173 -12.68 0.40 3.57
CA THR A 173 -11.27 0.23 3.90
C THR A 173 -10.99 0.80 5.30
N GLU A 174 -10.05 0.19 6.02
CA GLU A 174 -9.55 0.71 7.29
C GLU A 174 -8.43 1.74 7.09
N ARG A 175 -7.90 1.80 5.88
CA ARG A 175 -6.79 2.68 5.49
C ARG A 175 -7.20 3.57 4.34
N ARG A 176 -6.62 4.77 4.33
CA ARG A 176 -6.81 5.70 3.23
C ARG A 176 -6.08 5.22 1.97
N SER A 177 -6.71 5.38 0.82
CA SER A 177 -6.10 5.18 -0.49
C SER A 177 -4.91 6.12 -0.68
N CYS A 178 -3.85 5.65 -1.32
CA CYS A 178 -2.67 6.45 -1.60
C CYS A 178 -2.93 7.59 -2.59
N ASP A 179 -3.84 7.39 -3.54
CA ASP A 179 -4.20 8.38 -4.56
C ASP A 179 -5.24 9.36 -4.03
N ILE A 180 -6.30 8.84 -3.43
CA ILE A 180 -7.50 9.61 -3.04
C ILE A 180 -7.33 10.26 -1.67
N ARG A 181 -6.46 9.71 -0.80
CA ARG A 181 -6.21 10.14 0.58
C ARG A 181 -7.47 10.11 1.45
N ASP A 182 -8.37 9.18 1.13
CA ASP A 182 -9.61 8.95 1.82
C ASP A 182 -9.84 7.44 1.98
N GLU A 183 -10.72 7.05 2.89
CA GLU A 183 -11.18 5.68 2.99
C GLU A 183 -12.11 5.37 1.81
N ILE A 184 -12.04 4.14 1.32
CA ILE A 184 -12.78 3.74 0.13
C ILE A 184 -13.86 2.75 0.52
N CYS A 185 -15.07 3.02 0.09
CA CYS A 185 -16.21 2.13 0.21
C CYS A 185 -16.41 1.37 -1.10
N LEU A 186 -16.66 0.06 -1.01
CA LEU A 186 -17.12 -0.75 -2.14
C LEU A 186 -18.63 -0.95 -2.01
N TYR A 187 -19.33 -0.62 -3.07
CA TYR A 187 -20.77 -0.84 -3.21
C TYR A 187 -21.02 -1.86 -4.30
N LYS A 188 -21.99 -2.78 -4.05
CA LYS A 188 -22.65 -3.51 -5.12
C LYS A 188 -23.84 -2.67 -5.58
N PHE A 189 -24.00 -2.50 -6.90
CA PHE A 189 -25.13 -1.80 -7.47
C PHE A 189 -25.91 -2.70 -8.41
N ARG A 190 -27.21 -2.44 -8.53
CA ARG A 190 -28.11 -3.02 -9.53
C ARG A 190 -29.01 -1.93 -10.08
N LYS A 191 -29.11 -1.83 -11.39
CA LYS A 191 -30.02 -0.86 -12.03
C LYS A 191 -31.45 -1.18 -11.65
N MET A 192 -32.20 -0.17 -11.20
CA MET A 192 -33.61 -0.32 -10.96
C MET A 192 -34.35 -0.38 -12.29
N GLU A 193 -35.24 -1.37 -12.45
CA GLU A 193 -36.14 -1.40 -13.57
C GLU A 193 -37.12 -0.22 -13.38
N THR A 194 -37.05 0.77 -14.27
CA THR A 194 -38.09 1.80 -14.38
C THR A 194 -39.33 1.09 -14.86
N GLY A 195 -40.25 0.78 -13.94
CA GLY A 195 -41.57 0.28 -14.30
C GLY A 195 -42.23 1.25 -15.29
N ASN A 196 -42.58 0.72 -16.44
CA ASN A 196 -43.44 1.40 -17.41
C ASN A 196 -44.81 1.61 -16.83
#